data_7cf8742bcfdb25f52f1e9d6cce5aceaf
#
_entry.id   7cf8742bcfdb25f52f1e9d6cce5aceaf
#
_cell.length_a   1.000
_cell.length_b   1.000
_cell.length_c   1.000
_cell.angle_alpha   90.00
_cell.angle_beta   90.00
_cell.angle_gamma   90.00
#
_symmetry.space_group_name_H-M   'P 1'
#
loop_
_entity.id
_entity.type
_entity.pdbx_description
1 polymer ?
#
loop_
_entity_poly.entity_id
_entity_poly.type
_entity_poly.pdbx_seq_one_letter_code
_entity_poly.pdbx_strand_id
1 'polypeptide(L)'
;MDQERLNQLLRSVADGKTSIENASDQIKKLPYEDIDFAHIDHHRSLRKGFPEVIFGQGKTAQQIIGIMEKMIPQESVILVTRVDAQKAEKVIPCFTDATYDPEARMILLGKKKPSPNAKGDILVVYAG
;
A
#
# COMPACT_ATOMS: atom_id res chain seq x y z
N MET A 1 -7.81 -2.77 1.26
CA MET A 1 -8.78 -3.22 0.21
C MET A 1 -8.96 -2.09 -0.78
N ASP A 2 -8.74 -2.35 -2.03
CA ASP A 2 -9.03 -1.38 -3.08
C ASP A 2 -10.49 -1.50 -3.58
N GLN A 3 -10.92 -0.52 -4.36
CA GLN A 3 -12.30 -0.46 -4.87
C GLN A 3 -12.66 -1.68 -5.74
N GLU A 4 -11.71 -2.18 -6.51
CA GLU A 4 -11.93 -3.32 -7.40
C GLU A 4 -12.21 -4.59 -6.60
N ARG A 5 -11.44 -4.84 -5.56
CA ARG A 5 -11.62 -5.99 -4.67
C ARG A 5 -12.93 -5.93 -3.89
N LEU A 6 -13.32 -4.73 -3.43
CA LEU A 6 -14.63 -4.54 -2.82
C LEU A 6 -15.76 -4.85 -3.81
N ASN A 7 -15.65 -4.37 -5.05
CA ASN A 7 -16.64 -4.65 -6.08
C ASN A 7 -16.71 -6.15 -6.43
N GLN A 8 -15.58 -6.84 -6.47
CA GLN A 8 -15.54 -8.29 -6.67
C GLN A 8 -16.22 -9.04 -5.52
N LEU A 9 -15.99 -8.64 -4.28
CA LEU A 9 -16.63 -9.21 -3.10
C LEU A 9 -18.14 -9.01 -3.15
N LEU A 10 -18.61 -7.82 -3.47
CA LEU A 10 -20.03 -7.50 -3.60
C LEU A 10 -20.69 -8.28 -4.74
N ARG A 11 -20.03 -8.45 -5.89
CA ARG A 11 -20.51 -9.30 -6.98
C ARG A 11 -20.62 -10.76 -6.55
N SER A 12 -19.64 -11.26 -5.81
CA SER A 12 -19.64 -12.63 -5.28
C SER A 12 -20.83 -12.87 -4.34
N VAL A 13 -21.23 -11.86 -3.57
CA VAL A 13 -22.44 -11.93 -2.75
C VAL A 13 -23.70 -11.91 -3.62
N ALA A 14 -23.77 -11.02 -4.60
CA ALA A 14 -24.90 -10.92 -5.51
C ALA A 14 -25.11 -12.22 -6.31
N ASP A 15 -24.02 -12.90 -6.69
CA ASP A 15 -24.05 -14.18 -7.41
C ASP A 15 -24.30 -15.40 -6.49
N GLY A 16 -24.47 -15.18 -5.19
CA GLY A 16 -24.70 -16.26 -4.22
C GLY A 16 -23.49 -17.14 -3.92
N LYS A 17 -22.29 -16.74 -4.37
CA LYS A 17 -21.03 -17.47 -4.13
C LYS A 17 -20.45 -17.24 -2.74
N THR A 18 -20.78 -16.10 -2.13
CA THR A 18 -20.32 -15.71 -0.80
C THR A 18 -21.52 -15.26 0.02
N SER A 19 -21.66 -15.74 1.24
CA SER A 19 -22.73 -15.29 2.13
C SER A 19 -22.48 -13.86 2.62
N ILE A 20 -23.55 -13.17 3.00
CA ILE A 20 -23.49 -11.82 3.56
C ILE A 20 -22.63 -11.79 4.81
N GLU A 21 -22.77 -12.82 5.67
CA GLU A 21 -22.00 -12.96 6.90
C GLU A 21 -20.49 -13.05 6.60
N ASN A 22 -20.11 -13.93 5.66
CA ASN A 22 -18.73 -14.08 5.27
C ASN A 22 -18.15 -12.80 4.62
N ALA A 23 -18.91 -12.13 3.79
CA ALA A 23 -18.51 -10.86 3.20
C ALA A 23 -18.34 -9.77 4.26
N SER A 24 -19.27 -9.70 5.20
CA SER A 24 -19.22 -8.76 6.32
C SER A 24 -18.00 -8.99 7.21
N ASP A 25 -17.68 -10.25 7.50
CA ASP A 25 -16.50 -10.62 8.28
C ASP A 25 -15.19 -10.27 7.57
N GLN A 26 -15.14 -10.46 6.25
CA GLN A 26 -13.99 -10.05 5.46
C GLN A 26 -13.78 -8.53 5.50
N ILE A 27 -14.86 -7.75 5.41
CA ILE A 27 -14.79 -6.29 5.49
C ILE A 27 -14.40 -5.83 6.90
N LYS A 28 -14.94 -6.45 7.95
CA LYS A 28 -14.64 -6.08 9.35
C LYS A 28 -13.19 -6.34 9.75
N LYS A 29 -12.57 -7.37 9.20
CA LYS A 29 -11.18 -7.75 9.52
C LYS A 29 -10.13 -6.86 8.84
N LEU A 30 -10.54 -6.00 7.90
CA LEU A 30 -9.64 -5.27 7.01
C LEU A 30 -9.34 -3.82 7.36
N PRO A 31 -10.07 -3.08 8.25
CA PRO A 31 -9.76 -1.67 8.45
C PRO A 31 -8.36 -1.44 8.99
N TYR A 32 -7.93 -2.27 9.91
CA TYR A 32 -6.61 -2.18 10.53
C TYR A 32 -6.05 -3.57 10.80
N GLU A 33 -4.77 -3.71 10.56
CA GLU A 33 -3.99 -4.86 11.00
C GLU A 33 -2.86 -4.36 11.89
N ASP A 34 -2.87 -4.79 13.15
CA ASP A 34 -1.84 -4.45 14.12
C ASP A 34 -0.78 -5.55 14.12
N ILE A 35 0.41 -5.16 13.78
CA ILE A 35 1.60 -5.99 13.91
C ILE A 35 2.52 -5.33 14.93
N ASP A 36 3.31 -6.09 15.67
CA ASP A 36 4.06 -5.66 16.86
C ASP A 36 4.74 -4.28 16.78
N PHE A 37 5.03 -3.77 15.59
CA PHE A 37 5.75 -2.53 15.36
C PHE A 37 5.04 -1.54 14.40
N ALA A 38 3.83 -1.86 13.93
CA ALA A 38 3.08 -0.99 13.03
C ALA A 38 1.58 -1.28 13.06
N HIS A 39 0.80 -0.26 12.76
CA HIS A 39 -0.64 -0.32 12.60
C HIS A 39 -0.98 -0.06 11.13
N ILE A 40 -1.61 -1.02 10.46
CA ILE A 40 -1.88 -0.97 9.02
C ILE A 40 -3.36 -0.66 8.77
N ASP A 41 -3.62 0.46 8.09
CA ASP A 41 -4.96 0.84 7.64
C ASP A 41 -5.23 0.33 6.21
N HIS A 42 -5.89 -0.81 6.11
CA HIS A 42 -6.21 -1.43 4.83
C HIS A 42 -7.35 -0.73 4.05
N HIS A 43 -8.06 0.22 4.66
CA HIS A 43 -9.15 0.95 4.02
C HIS A 43 -8.75 2.32 3.47
N ARG A 44 -7.48 2.70 3.61
CA ARG A 44 -7.00 4.03 3.21
C ARG A 44 -7.20 4.31 1.71
N SER A 45 -6.90 3.32 0.85
CA SER A 45 -7.06 3.46 -0.60
C SER A 45 -8.52 3.66 -1.03
N LEU A 46 -9.48 3.05 -0.34
CA LEU A 46 -10.90 3.26 -0.57
C LEU A 46 -11.35 4.68 -0.22
N ARG A 47 -10.82 5.22 0.89
CA ARG A 47 -11.21 6.55 1.38
C ARG A 47 -10.58 7.70 0.60
N LYS A 48 -9.33 7.55 0.19
CA LYS A 48 -8.52 8.65 -0.35
C LYS A 48 -8.04 8.47 -1.78
N GLY A 49 -8.13 7.27 -2.34
CA GLY A 49 -7.65 6.96 -3.68
C GLY A 49 -6.13 7.04 -3.85
N PHE A 50 -5.37 7.16 -2.76
CA PHE A 50 -3.91 7.21 -2.75
C PHE A 50 -3.30 5.87 -2.32
N PRO A 51 -2.09 5.54 -2.81
CA PRO A 51 -1.35 4.40 -2.32
C PRO A 51 -1.01 4.56 -0.83
N GLU A 52 -0.75 3.45 -0.16
CA GLU A 52 -0.29 3.48 1.22
C GLU A 52 1.17 3.96 1.27
N VAL A 53 1.48 4.74 2.29
CA VAL A 53 2.80 5.29 2.52
C VAL A 53 3.33 4.83 3.87
N ILE A 54 4.49 4.18 3.85
CA ILE A 54 5.21 3.77 5.06
C ILE A 54 6.27 4.83 5.37
N PHE A 55 6.26 5.35 6.58
CA PHE A 55 7.31 6.24 7.06
C PHE A 55 8.50 5.41 7.56
N GLY A 56 9.57 5.37 6.77
CA GLY A 56 10.70 4.46 7.01
C GLY A 56 11.69 4.93 8.09
N GLN A 57 11.67 6.23 8.44
CA GLN A 57 12.55 6.76 9.48
C GLN A 57 12.24 6.12 10.84
N GLY A 58 13.28 5.69 11.54
CA GLY A 58 13.14 5.02 12.83
C GLY A 58 12.74 3.53 12.76
N LYS A 59 12.50 3.00 11.57
CA LYS A 59 12.21 1.58 11.36
C LYS A 59 13.45 0.85 10.85
N THR A 60 13.61 -0.40 11.28
CA THR A 60 14.62 -1.30 10.72
C THR A 60 14.20 -1.80 9.34
N ALA A 61 15.16 -2.29 8.54
CA ALA A 61 14.85 -2.90 7.26
C ALA A 61 13.86 -4.07 7.41
N GLN A 62 14.01 -4.90 8.44
CA GLN A 62 13.11 -6.03 8.71
C GLN A 62 11.70 -5.59 9.08
N GLN A 63 11.56 -4.50 9.84
CA GLN A 63 10.24 -3.92 10.13
C GLN A 63 9.57 -3.40 8.86
N ILE A 64 10.30 -2.72 7.99
CA ILE A 64 9.79 -2.24 6.69
C ILE A 64 9.35 -3.44 5.83
N ILE A 65 10.16 -4.48 5.72
CA ILE A 65 9.82 -5.70 4.98
C ILE A 65 8.53 -6.32 5.51
N GLY A 66 8.43 -6.50 6.83
CA GLY A 66 7.23 -7.09 7.46
C GLY A 66 5.96 -6.28 7.21
N ILE A 67 6.03 -4.94 7.24
CA ILE A 67 4.90 -4.07 6.91
C ILE A 67 4.53 -4.22 5.43
N MET A 68 5.51 -4.16 4.53
CA MET A 68 5.27 -4.29 3.09
C MET A 68 4.63 -5.64 2.74
N GLU A 69 5.11 -6.74 3.31
CA GLU A 69 4.53 -8.08 3.10
C GLU A 69 3.06 -8.16 3.50
N LYS A 70 2.69 -7.50 4.59
CA LYS A 70 1.30 -7.44 5.05
C LYS A 70 0.41 -6.56 4.16
N MET A 71 0.98 -5.57 3.51
CA MET A 71 0.25 -4.63 2.65
C MET A 71 0.08 -5.14 1.22
N ILE A 72 1.01 -5.92 0.70
CA ILE A 72 0.99 -6.44 -0.69
C ILE A 72 -0.36 -7.06 -1.09
N PRO A 73 -1.02 -7.91 -0.27
CA PRO A 73 -2.30 -8.49 -0.65
C PRO A 73 -3.42 -7.47 -0.84
N GLN A 74 -3.30 -6.29 -0.26
CA GLN A 74 -4.33 -5.26 -0.20
C GLN A 74 -4.06 -4.08 -1.12
N GLU A 75 -2.77 -3.80 -1.39
CA GLU A 75 -2.32 -2.59 -2.07
C GLU A 75 -1.58 -2.94 -3.36
N SER A 76 -1.91 -2.21 -4.43
CA SER A 76 -1.22 -2.34 -5.72
C SER A 76 0.07 -1.54 -5.80
N VAL A 77 0.16 -0.49 -5.00
CA VAL A 77 1.33 0.39 -4.92
C VAL A 77 1.61 0.72 -3.46
N ILE A 78 2.86 0.55 -3.05
CA ILE A 78 3.35 0.89 -1.71
C ILE A 78 4.54 1.82 -1.87
N LEU A 79 4.53 2.93 -1.11
CA LEU A 79 5.64 3.85 -1.00
C LEU A 79 6.26 3.75 0.38
N VAL A 80 7.59 3.71 0.45
CA VAL A 80 8.32 3.84 1.72
C VAL A 80 9.19 5.07 1.65
N THR A 81 8.95 6.02 2.52
CA THR A 81 9.67 7.29 2.57
C THR A 81 10.78 7.27 3.61
N ARG A 82 11.75 8.16 3.46
CA ARG A 82 12.88 8.35 4.39
C ARG A 82 13.65 7.05 4.67
N VAL A 83 14.06 6.41 3.59
CA VAL A 83 14.87 5.19 3.60
C VAL A 83 16.28 5.52 3.12
N ASP A 84 17.28 5.23 3.93
CA ASP A 84 18.68 5.35 3.50
C ASP A 84 19.10 4.18 2.59
N ALA A 85 20.24 4.34 1.92
CA ALA A 85 20.76 3.32 1.00
C ALA A 85 21.02 1.97 1.68
N GLN A 86 21.48 1.95 2.92
CA GLN A 86 21.77 0.72 3.66
C GLN A 86 20.50 -0.09 3.93
N LYS A 87 19.42 0.58 4.31
CA LYS A 87 18.11 -0.07 4.49
C LYS A 87 17.56 -0.55 3.15
N ALA A 88 17.65 0.27 2.10
CA ALA A 88 17.19 -0.09 0.77
C ALA A 88 17.88 -1.34 0.23
N GLU A 89 19.19 -1.48 0.41
CA GLU A 89 19.95 -2.68 0.01
C GLU A 89 19.42 -3.97 0.65
N LYS A 90 18.83 -3.88 1.83
CA LYS A 90 18.24 -5.03 2.53
C LYS A 90 16.79 -5.28 2.14
N VAL A 91 16.04 -4.23 1.79
CA VAL A 91 14.61 -4.32 1.45
C VAL A 91 14.39 -4.74 0.00
N ILE A 92 15.09 -4.12 -0.94
CA ILE A 92 14.89 -4.32 -2.38
C ILE A 92 14.97 -5.80 -2.82
N PRO A 93 15.95 -6.61 -2.37
CA PRO A 93 16.04 -8.01 -2.78
C PRO A 93 14.85 -8.88 -2.37
N CYS A 94 14.06 -8.45 -1.38
CA CYS A 94 12.89 -9.19 -0.89
C CYS A 94 11.65 -9.04 -1.78
N PHE A 95 11.65 -8.09 -2.72
CA PHE A 95 10.50 -7.78 -3.57
C PHE A 95 10.91 -7.60 -5.03
N THR A 96 10.23 -8.29 -5.93
CA THR A 96 10.58 -8.34 -7.37
C THR A 96 10.38 -7.00 -8.06
N ASP A 97 9.32 -6.26 -7.69
CA ASP A 97 8.91 -5.02 -8.35
C ASP A 97 9.28 -3.76 -7.53
N ALA A 98 10.18 -3.91 -6.57
CA ALA A 98 10.63 -2.79 -5.75
C ALA A 98 11.77 -2.05 -6.43
N THR A 99 11.71 -0.73 -6.41
CA THR A 99 12.76 0.18 -6.86
C THR A 99 13.11 1.19 -5.79
N TYR A 100 14.35 1.63 -5.76
CA TYR A 100 14.83 2.64 -4.82
C TYR A 100 15.31 3.89 -5.56
N ASP A 101 14.82 5.03 -5.13
CA ASP A 101 15.31 6.34 -5.57
C ASP A 101 16.18 6.94 -4.47
N PRO A 102 17.51 7.07 -4.70
CA PRO A 102 18.43 7.58 -3.69
C PRO A 102 18.29 9.08 -3.44
N GLU A 103 17.87 9.86 -4.43
CA GLU A 103 17.64 11.31 -4.25
C GLU A 103 16.39 11.57 -3.42
N ALA A 104 15.30 10.91 -3.73
CA ALA A 104 14.05 11.00 -2.97
C ALA A 104 14.12 10.22 -1.66
N ARG A 105 15.07 9.30 -1.50
CA ARG A 105 15.19 8.38 -0.36
C ARG A 105 13.91 7.57 -0.16
N MET A 106 13.37 7.05 -1.26
CA MET A 106 12.10 6.35 -1.29
C MET A 106 12.23 4.99 -1.95
N ILE A 107 11.47 4.02 -1.42
CA ILE A 107 11.22 2.75 -2.09
C ILE A 107 9.80 2.80 -2.67
N LEU A 108 9.68 2.38 -3.93
CA LEU A 108 8.41 2.17 -4.62
C LEU A 108 8.26 0.69 -4.92
N LEU A 109 7.15 0.10 -4.48
CA LEU A 109 6.74 -1.25 -4.85
C LEU A 109 5.47 -1.17 -5.70
N GLY A 110 5.49 -1.83 -6.85
CA GLY A 110 4.39 -1.83 -7.80
C GLY A 110 4.47 -0.68 -8.82
N LYS A 111 3.60 -0.73 -9.81
CA LYS A 111 3.52 0.29 -10.87
C LYS A 111 2.07 0.74 -11.01
N LYS A 112 1.79 1.98 -10.67
CA LYS A 112 0.52 2.59 -11.01
C LYS A 112 0.64 3.23 -12.40
N LYS A 113 -0.19 2.80 -13.33
CA LYS A 113 -0.30 3.50 -14.63
C LYS A 113 -0.98 4.85 -14.40
N PRO A 114 -0.49 5.94 -15.01
CA PRO A 114 -1.21 7.22 -14.97
C PRO A 114 -2.64 7.04 -15.48
N SER A 115 -3.59 7.73 -14.85
CA SER A 115 -4.97 7.73 -15.33
C SER A 115 -5.01 8.43 -16.70
N PRO A 116 -5.62 7.82 -17.74
CA PRO A 116 -5.77 8.48 -19.03
C PRO A 116 -6.69 9.71 -18.98
N ASN A 117 -7.45 9.85 -17.90
CA ASN A 117 -8.37 10.97 -17.67
C ASN A 117 -7.79 12.03 -16.71
N ALA A 118 -6.52 11.95 -16.38
CA ALA A 118 -5.86 12.97 -15.57
C ALA A 118 -5.91 14.32 -16.30
N LYS A 119 -6.39 15.36 -15.63
CA LYS A 119 -6.53 16.71 -16.16
C LYS A 119 -5.74 17.69 -15.30
N GLY A 120 -5.07 18.62 -15.97
CA GLY A 120 -4.33 19.71 -15.33
C GLY A 120 -2.93 19.33 -14.86
N ASP A 121 -2.18 20.34 -14.53
CA ASP A 121 -0.81 20.25 -14.02
C ASP A 121 -0.78 20.52 -12.52
N ILE A 122 0.12 19.85 -11.82
CA ILE A 122 0.38 20.10 -10.40
C ILE A 122 1.77 20.68 -10.26
N LEU A 123 1.85 21.88 -9.71
CA LEU A 123 3.13 22.50 -9.36
C LEU A 123 3.40 22.26 -7.87
N VAL A 124 4.52 21.64 -7.58
CA VAL A 124 5.01 21.47 -6.21
C VAL A 124 6.14 22.47 -5.96
N VAL A 125 5.92 23.37 -5.02
CA VAL A 125 6.93 24.33 -4.58
C VAL A 125 7.37 23.97 -3.18
N TYR A 126 8.66 23.84 -2.98
CA TYR A 126 9.23 23.50 -1.67
C TYR A 126 10.47 24.37 -1.40
N ALA A 127 10.72 24.66 -0.14
CA ALA A 127 11.93 25.26 0.34
C ALA A 127 12.65 24.26 1.25
N GLY A 128 13.92 23.99 0.92
CA GLY A 128 14.55 22.95 1.71
C GLY A 128 16.03 22.95 1.67
#